data_830ba865663265f113c18c5718fdd692
#
_entry.id   830ba865663265f113c18c5718fdd692
#
_cell.length_a   1.000
_cell.length_b   1.000
_cell.length_c   1.000
_cell.angle_alpha   90.00
_cell.angle_beta   90.00
_cell.angle_gamma   90.00
#
_symmetry.space_group_name_H-M   'P 1'
#
loop_
_entity.id
_entity.type
_entity.pdbx_description
1 polymer ?
#
loop_
_entity_poly.entity_id
_entity_poly.type
_entity_poly.pdbx_seq_one_letter_code
_entity_poly.pdbx_strand_id
1 'polypeptide(L)'
;VPVIAVINKSDTIKDEAQLFALLQKLHDTQVFSDIVPVSALRAHNLDELVRVIGKHLPIAAPIYDAEQVTDRSERFLASEIIREKVMRASGDEIPYDLTVQIDTFKDEPAHQDPKTGKWRKAVTFIDATIFVERQGQKVIVIGDKGEKIKQIGIEARQDMEKMFDKKVMLTLWVKVKKGWSDDERALTSLGYWKIRQISYYAQSTANRLYSAPKAVWWKP
;
A
#
# COMPACT_ATOMS: atom_id res chain seq x y z
N VAL A 1 24.07 10.53 2.55
CA VAL A 1 22.80 10.33 3.26
C VAL A 1 22.90 9.03 4.02
N PRO A 2 22.60 8.98 5.33
CA PRO A 2 22.61 7.75 6.11
C PRO A 2 21.56 6.77 5.58
N VAL A 3 21.88 5.47 5.56
CA VAL A 3 21.00 4.40 5.10
C VAL A 3 20.69 3.49 6.28
N ILE A 4 19.42 3.31 6.60
CA ILE A 4 18.97 2.45 7.68
C ILE A 4 18.39 1.18 7.06
N ALA A 5 18.87 0.00 7.47
CA ALA A 5 18.29 -1.28 7.10
C ALA A 5 17.17 -1.65 8.07
N VAL A 6 15.94 -1.79 7.58
CA VAL A 6 14.78 -2.23 8.39
C VAL A 6 14.43 -3.66 8.00
N ILE A 7 14.60 -4.60 8.93
CA ILE A 7 14.30 -6.02 8.74
C ILE A 7 12.91 -6.30 9.31
N ASN A 8 11.90 -6.24 8.44
CA ASN A 8 10.52 -6.47 8.86
C ASN A 8 10.18 -7.96 8.94
N LYS A 9 9.05 -8.27 9.58
CA LYS A 9 8.54 -9.63 9.83
C LYS A 9 9.45 -10.47 10.75
N SER A 10 10.14 -9.82 11.68
CA SER A 10 11.02 -10.52 12.66
C SER A 10 10.27 -11.55 13.51
N ASP A 11 8.94 -11.39 13.65
CA ASP A 11 8.06 -12.34 14.33
C ASP A 11 7.90 -13.68 13.62
N THR A 12 8.25 -13.78 12.34
CA THR A 12 8.21 -15.04 11.57
C THR A 12 9.48 -15.86 11.72
N ILE A 13 10.55 -15.25 12.22
CA ILE A 13 11.84 -15.91 12.42
C ILE A 13 11.78 -16.67 13.74
N LYS A 14 11.76 -18.00 13.69
CA LYS A 14 11.67 -18.88 14.86
C LYS A 14 13.02 -19.10 15.56
N ASP A 15 14.10 -18.93 14.84
CA ASP A 15 15.46 -19.18 15.30
C ASP A 15 16.22 -17.85 15.38
N GLU A 16 16.51 -17.41 16.59
CA GLU A 16 17.25 -16.18 16.85
C GLU A 16 18.67 -16.20 16.22
N ALA A 17 19.27 -17.38 16.10
CA ALA A 17 20.58 -17.51 15.46
C ALA A 17 20.53 -17.13 13.97
N GLN A 18 19.42 -17.40 13.29
CA GLN A 18 19.22 -16.99 11.88
C GLN A 18 19.10 -15.48 11.78
N LEU A 19 18.35 -14.85 12.68
CA LEU A 19 18.23 -13.39 12.72
C LEU A 19 19.61 -12.75 12.98
N PHE A 20 20.32 -13.27 13.98
CA PHE A 20 21.66 -12.77 14.31
C PHE A 20 22.64 -12.90 13.14
N ALA A 21 22.65 -14.05 12.46
CA ALA A 21 23.50 -14.27 11.29
C ALA A 21 23.17 -13.31 10.14
N LEU A 22 21.89 -12.97 9.94
CA LEU A 22 21.45 -11.97 8.95
C LEU A 22 21.92 -10.55 9.34
N LEU A 23 21.75 -10.18 10.61
CA LEU A 23 22.19 -8.89 11.13
C LEU A 23 23.71 -8.74 10.98
N GLN A 24 24.47 -9.77 11.30
CA GLN A 24 25.92 -9.79 11.14
C GLN A 24 26.33 -9.59 9.67
N LYS A 25 25.71 -10.33 8.74
CA LYS A 25 25.96 -10.16 7.31
C LYS A 25 25.71 -8.74 6.82
N LEU A 26 24.62 -8.13 7.27
CA LEU A 26 24.30 -6.74 6.90
C LEU A 26 25.29 -5.76 7.52
N HIS A 27 25.68 -5.97 8.77
CA HIS A 27 26.70 -5.17 9.45
C HIS A 27 28.04 -5.23 8.74
N ASP A 28 28.48 -6.41 8.32
CA ASP A 28 29.76 -6.63 7.64
C ASP A 28 29.85 -5.91 6.29
N THR A 29 28.71 -5.56 5.68
CA THR A 29 28.69 -4.75 4.45
C THR A 29 29.16 -3.31 4.66
N GLN A 30 29.12 -2.81 5.90
CA GLN A 30 29.46 -1.42 6.28
C GLN A 30 28.69 -0.34 5.49
N VAL A 31 27.54 -0.71 4.91
CA VAL A 31 26.70 0.19 4.07
C VAL A 31 25.66 0.91 4.90
N PHE A 32 25.16 0.23 5.94
CA PHE A 32 24.06 0.71 6.74
C PHE A 32 24.58 1.44 7.99
N SER A 33 24.03 2.63 8.24
CA SER A 33 24.31 3.40 9.45
C SER A 33 23.72 2.75 10.69
N ASP A 34 22.55 2.15 10.54
CA ASP A 34 21.85 1.39 11.58
C ASP A 34 21.08 0.22 10.93
N ILE A 35 20.85 -0.85 11.71
CA ILE A 35 20.10 -2.03 11.28
C ILE A 35 19.07 -2.32 12.36
N VAL A 36 17.78 -2.26 12.02
CA VAL A 36 16.68 -2.37 12.98
C VAL A 36 15.73 -3.51 12.59
N PRO A 37 15.74 -4.64 13.33
CA PRO A 37 14.73 -5.68 13.15
C PRO A 37 13.41 -5.24 13.78
N VAL A 38 12.30 -5.38 13.05
CA VAL A 38 10.96 -4.99 13.49
C VAL A 38 9.92 -6.04 13.11
N SER A 39 8.79 -6.01 13.77
CA SER A 39 7.54 -6.61 13.27
C SER A 39 6.46 -5.52 13.22
N ALA A 40 6.16 -5.04 12.04
CA ALA A 40 5.09 -4.06 11.85
C ALA A 40 3.72 -4.64 12.25
N LEU A 41 3.49 -5.94 11.96
CA LEU A 41 2.25 -6.63 12.32
C LEU A 41 2.02 -6.72 13.83
N ARG A 42 3.10 -6.95 14.60
CA ARG A 42 3.06 -7.10 16.06
C ARG A 42 3.39 -5.80 16.80
N ALA A 43 3.61 -4.71 16.08
CA ALA A 43 4.11 -3.45 16.62
C ALA A 43 5.38 -3.62 17.48
N HIS A 44 6.22 -4.63 17.15
CA HIS A 44 7.43 -4.91 17.91
C HIS A 44 8.59 -4.09 17.38
N ASN A 45 9.31 -3.44 18.31
CA ASN A 45 10.51 -2.64 18.06
C ASN A 45 10.30 -1.42 17.12
N LEU A 46 9.05 -0.92 16.99
CA LEU A 46 8.75 0.26 16.18
C LEU A 46 9.23 1.55 16.83
N ASP A 47 9.19 1.65 18.16
CA ASP A 47 9.66 2.82 18.90
C ASP A 47 11.18 3.01 18.67
N GLU A 48 11.94 1.92 18.66
CA GLU A 48 13.37 1.96 18.36
C GLU A 48 13.62 2.42 16.92
N LEU A 49 12.82 1.94 15.96
CA LEU A 49 12.90 2.41 14.57
C LEU A 49 12.67 3.92 14.49
N VAL A 50 11.64 4.44 15.16
CA VAL A 50 11.33 5.88 15.20
C VAL A 50 12.50 6.65 15.84
N ARG A 51 13.06 6.14 16.93
CA ARG A 51 14.22 6.75 17.60
C ARG A 51 15.45 6.81 16.70
N VAL A 52 15.74 5.73 15.99
CA VAL A 52 16.88 5.65 15.05
C VAL A 52 16.67 6.61 13.86
N ILE A 53 15.46 6.67 13.28
CA ILE A 53 15.15 7.63 12.22
C ILE A 53 15.36 9.07 12.74
N GLY A 54 14.81 9.39 13.91
CA GLY A 54 14.94 10.72 14.53
C GLY A 54 16.39 11.16 14.73
N LYS A 55 17.29 10.23 15.08
CA LYS A 55 18.74 10.50 15.25
C LYS A 55 19.41 10.99 13.95
N HIS A 56 18.91 10.56 12.80
CA HIS A 56 19.46 10.90 11.49
C HIS A 56 18.75 12.07 10.79
N LEU A 57 17.63 12.53 11.32
CA LEU A 57 16.92 13.68 10.76
C LEU A 57 17.59 14.99 11.17
N PRO A 58 17.70 15.97 10.26
CA PRO A 58 18.19 17.29 10.60
C PRO A 58 17.17 18.02 11.49
N ILE A 59 17.67 18.85 12.40
CA ILE A 59 16.82 19.78 13.16
C ILE A 59 16.37 20.87 12.19
N ALA A 60 15.10 20.87 11.83
CA ALA A 60 14.50 21.84 10.90
C ALA A 60 13.06 22.14 11.29
N ALA A 61 12.52 23.23 10.77
CA ALA A 61 11.09 23.51 10.89
C ALA A 61 10.27 22.42 10.19
N PRO A 62 9.07 22.07 10.69
CA PRO A 62 8.19 21.12 10.03
C PRO A 62 7.89 21.57 8.59
N ILE A 63 7.98 20.63 7.63
CA ILE A 63 7.65 20.88 6.21
C ILE A 63 6.15 20.77 5.99
N TYR A 64 5.48 19.94 6.79
CA TYR A 64 4.04 19.69 6.74
C TYR A 64 3.37 20.18 8.03
N ASP A 65 2.10 20.56 7.93
CA ASP A 65 1.30 20.93 9.08
C ASP A 65 1.13 19.73 10.03
N ALA A 66 1.03 20.00 11.34
CA ALA A 66 0.94 18.96 12.36
C ALA A 66 -0.29 18.04 12.19
N GLU A 67 -1.35 18.55 11.57
CA GLU A 67 -2.58 17.80 11.29
C GLU A 67 -2.55 17.06 9.95
N GLN A 68 -1.52 17.28 9.12
CA GLN A 68 -1.39 16.61 7.83
C GLN A 68 -0.88 15.18 8.00
N VAL A 69 -1.77 14.20 7.90
CA VAL A 69 -1.46 12.77 8.09
C VAL A 69 -0.68 12.19 6.91
N THR A 70 -0.85 12.73 5.68
CA THR A 70 -0.22 12.23 4.46
C THR A 70 -0.16 13.29 3.37
N ASP A 71 0.82 13.15 2.45
CA ASP A 71 0.93 13.94 1.23
C ASP A 71 0.17 13.33 0.04
N ARG A 72 -0.50 12.19 0.26
CA ARG A 72 -1.24 11.48 -0.77
C ARG A 72 -2.65 12.02 -0.92
N SER A 73 -3.15 12.02 -2.16
CA SER A 73 -4.54 12.40 -2.43
C SER A 73 -5.53 11.39 -1.86
N GLU A 74 -6.73 11.84 -1.47
CA GLU A 74 -7.83 10.95 -1.06
C GLU A 74 -8.12 9.87 -2.12
N ARG A 75 -7.97 10.22 -3.40
CA ARG A 75 -8.11 9.28 -4.52
C ARG A 75 -7.08 8.13 -4.46
N PHE A 76 -5.84 8.43 -4.12
CA PHE A 76 -4.81 7.40 -3.94
C PHE A 76 -5.12 6.52 -2.71
N LEU A 77 -5.48 7.15 -1.59
CA LEU A 77 -5.84 6.42 -0.36
C LEU A 77 -7.04 5.50 -0.58
N ALA A 78 -8.05 5.95 -1.32
CA ALA A 78 -9.19 5.12 -1.68
C ALA A 78 -8.77 3.87 -2.47
N SER A 79 -7.85 4.01 -3.43
CA SER A 79 -7.35 2.85 -4.18
C SER A 79 -6.61 1.85 -3.31
N GLU A 80 -5.79 2.33 -2.36
CA GLU A 80 -5.03 1.46 -1.45
C GLU A 80 -5.94 0.78 -0.42
N ILE A 81 -6.98 1.45 0.09
CA ILE A 81 -7.98 0.83 0.96
C ILE A 81 -8.70 -0.32 0.24
N ILE A 82 -9.15 -0.10 -0.99
CA ILE A 82 -9.80 -1.15 -1.78
C ILE A 82 -8.81 -2.30 -2.00
N ARG A 83 -7.56 -2.01 -2.40
CA ARG A 83 -6.55 -3.01 -2.64
C ARG A 83 -6.28 -3.87 -1.41
N GLU A 84 -6.17 -3.24 -0.24
CA GLU A 84 -6.00 -3.94 1.03
C GLU A 84 -7.15 -4.91 1.31
N LYS A 85 -8.42 -4.47 1.14
CA LYS A 85 -9.58 -5.34 1.40
C LYS A 85 -9.63 -6.51 0.42
N VAL A 86 -9.31 -6.29 -0.86
CA VAL A 86 -9.23 -7.37 -1.85
C VAL A 86 -8.16 -8.39 -1.44
N MET A 87 -6.96 -7.93 -1.07
CA MET A 87 -5.87 -8.81 -0.65
C MET A 87 -6.25 -9.62 0.59
N ARG A 88 -6.82 -8.99 1.61
CA ARG A 88 -7.28 -9.69 2.83
C ARG A 88 -8.35 -10.73 2.53
N ALA A 89 -9.34 -10.39 1.70
CA ALA A 89 -10.42 -11.30 1.34
C ALA A 89 -9.97 -12.47 0.46
N SER A 90 -8.88 -12.32 -0.28
CA SER A 90 -8.36 -13.31 -1.24
C SER A 90 -7.28 -14.21 -0.66
N GLY A 91 -6.70 -13.87 0.49
CA GLY A 91 -5.61 -14.62 1.12
C GLY A 91 -4.42 -14.79 0.17
N ASP A 92 -3.83 -15.98 0.16
CA ASP A 92 -2.68 -16.32 -0.68
C ASP A 92 -3.04 -16.61 -2.15
N GLU A 93 -4.35 -16.58 -2.51
CA GLU A 93 -4.82 -16.95 -3.85
C GLU A 93 -4.56 -15.88 -4.91
N ILE A 94 -4.42 -14.60 -4.50
CA ILE A 94 -4.14 -13.47 -5.39
C ILE A 94 -3.01 -12.62 -4.78
N PRO A 95 -1.76 -13.12 -4.75
CA PRO A 95 -0.66 -12.29 -4.30
C PRO A 95 -0.27 -11.30 -5.40
N TYR A 96 -0.15 -10.05 -5.12
CA TYR A 96 0.54 -8.99 -5.91
C TYR A 96 0.06 -8.70 -7.35
N ASP A 97 -0.70 -9.59 -8.01
CA ASP A 97 -1.15 -9.46 -9.41
C ASP A 97 -2.47 -8.67 -9.52
N LEU A 98 -2.74 -7.78 -8.58
CA LEU A 98 -3.92 -6.93 -8.61
C LEU A 98 -3.56 -5.46 -8.46
N THR A 99 -4.31 -4.61 -9.13
CA THR A 99 -4.24 -3.17 -8.94
C THR A 99 -5.65 -2.56 -8.94
N VAL A 100 -5.78 -1.38 -8.36
CA VAL A 100 -7.05 -0.66 -8.29
C VAL A 100 -6.90 0.70 -8.95
N GLN A 101 -7.73 0.96 -9.93
CA GLN A 101 -7.85 2.25 -10.58
C GLN A 101 -9.13 2.92 -10.13
N ILE A 102 -9.01 4.16 -9.66
CA ILE A 102 -10.18 4.99 -9.40
C ILE A 102 -10.59 5.66 -10.71
N ASP A 103 -11.74 5.30 -11.23
CA ASP A 103 -12.29 5.86 -12.47
C ASP A 103 -12.92 7.23 -12.19
N THR A 104 -13.80 7.30 -11.19
CA THR A 104 -14.47 8.53 -10.75
C THR A 104 -14.13 8.80 -9.28
N PHE A 105 -13.87 10.06 -8.96
CA PHE A 105 -13.79 10.58 -7.59
C PHE A 105 -14.43 11.97 -7.59
N LYS A 106 -15.66 12.08 -7.08
CA LYS A 106 -16.44 13.31 -7.16
C LYS A 106 -17.07 13.61 -5.81
N ASP A 107 -16.74 14.77 -5.27
CA ASP A 107 -17.39 15.29 -4.08
C ASP A 107 -18.65 16.06 -4.46
N GLU A 108 -19.78 15.70 -3.83
CA GLU A 108 -21.03 16.49 -3.88
C GLU A 108 -21.22 17.13 -2.51
N PRO A 109 -21.19 18.46 -2.41
CA PRO A 109 -21.43 19.16 -1.16
C PRO A 109 -22.84 18.95 -0.66
N ALA A 110 -23.05 19.17 0.63
CA ALA A 110 -24.39 19.18 1.20
C ALA A 110 -25.25 20.26 0.50
N HIS A 111 -26.41 19.89 0.05
CA HIS A 111 -27.33 20.79 -0.65
C HIS A 111 -28.79 20.49 -0.30
N GLN A 112 -29.65 21.47 -0.50
CA GLN A 112 -31.08 21.27 -0.40
C GLN A 112 -31.61 20.71 -1.73
N ASP A 113 -32.28 19.56 -1.68
CA ASP A 113 -32.92 18.95 -2.85
C ASP A 113 -34.04 19.87 -3.39
N PRO A 114 -33.92 20.38 -4.63
CA PRO A 114 -34.85 21.36 -5.16
C PRO A 114 -36.25 20.82 -5.36
N LYS A 115 -36.43 19.48 -5.41
CA LYS A 115 -37.75 18.84 -5.61
C LYS A 115 -38.47 18.53 -4.30
N THR A 116 -37.70 18.15 -3.26
CA THR A 116 -38.29 17.69 -2.01
C THR A 116 -38.06 18.66 -0.85
N GLY A 117 -37.24 19.68 -1.02
CA GLY A 117 -36.86 20.64 0.03
C GLY A 117 -36.02 20.03 1.18
N LYS A 118 -35.66 18.74 1.10
CA LYS A 118 -34.88 18.06 2.15
C LYS A 118 -33.40 18.33 1.97
N TRP A 119 -32.71 18.54 3.09
CA TRP A 119 -31.24 18.63 3.10
C TRP A 119 -30.62 17.26 2.81
N ARG A 120 -29.77 17.19 1.81
CA ARG A 120 -28.89 16.06 1.51
C ARG A 120 -27.50 16.35 2.09
N LYS A 121 -26.95 15.36 2.82
CA LYS A 121 -25.59 15.46 3.34
C LYS A 121 -24.57 15.39 2.20
N ALA A 122 -23.38 15.96 2.42
CA ALA A 122 -22.26 15.79 1.51
C ALA A 122 -21.94 14.30 1.29
N VAL A 123 -21.66 13.93 0.04
CA VAL A 123 -21.37 12.54 -0.37
C VAL A 123 -20.24 12.55 -1.39
N THR A 124 -19.26 11.67 -1.20
CA THR A 124 -18.21 11.41 -2.18
C THR A 124 -18.58 10.18 -3.02
N PHE A 125 -18.68 10.32 -4.32
CA PHE A 125 -18.92 9.24 -5.27
C PHE A 125 -17.58 8.70 -5.77
N ILE A 126 -17.36 7.41 -5.61
CA ILE A 126 -16.15 6.71 -6.00
C ILE A 126 -16.53 5.50 -6.85
N ASP A 127 -16.09 5.52 -8.12
CA ASP A 127 -16.14 4.34 -8.97
C ASP A 127 -14.72 3.81 -9.14
N ALA A 128 -14.53 2.52 -8.92
CA ALA A 128 -13.21 1.91 -8.99
C ALA A 128 -13.24 0.59 -9.75
N THR A 129 -12.21 0.38 -10.56
CA THR A 129 -11.97 -0.87 -11.28
C THR A 129 -10.80 -1.61 -10.66
N ILE A 130 -11.06 -2.84 -10.22
CA ILE A 130 -10.05 -3.80 -9.75
C ILE A 130 -9.57 -4.58 -10.98
N PHE A 131 -8.29 -4.44 -11.31
CA PHE A 131 -7.66 -5.20 -12.39
C PHE A 131 -6.93 -6.41 -11.83
N VAL A 132 -7.15 -7.56 -12.46
CA VAL A 132 -6.48 -8.83 -12.18
C VAL A 132 -5.89 -9.39 -13.47
N GLU A 133 -4.86 -10.24 -13.37
CA GLU A 133 -4.17 -10.81 -14.53
C GLU A 133 -4.97 -11.91 -15.23
N ARG A 134 -5.74 -12.71 -14.48
CA ARG A 134 -6.35 -13.94 -14.97
C ARG A 134 -7.84 -14.02 -14.65
N GLN A 135 -8.57 -14.75 -15.51
CA GLN A 135 -10.02 -14.96 -15.33
C GLN A 135 -10.34 -15.69 -14.00
N GLY A 136 -9.51 -16.66 -13.59
CA GLY A 136 -9.69 -17.34 -12.30
C GLY A 136 -9.63 -16.37 -11.12
N GLN A 137 -8.69 -15.43 -11.13
CA GLN A 137 -8.57 -14.40 -10.09
C GLN A 137 -9.83 -13.50 -10.05
N LYS A 138 -10.40 -13.16 -11.21
CA LYS A 138 -11.66 -12.42 -11.28
C LYS A 138 -12.80 -13.16 -10.55
N VAL A 139 -12.91 -14.47 -10.76
CA VAL A 139 -13.93 -15.31 -10.09
C VAL A 139 -13.69 -15.30 -8.57
N ILE A 140 -12.42 -15.42 -8.13
CA ILE A 140 -12.05 -15.40 -6.71
C ILE A 140 -12.42 -14.07 -6.04
N VAL A 141 -12.16 -12.92 -6.70
CA VAL A 141 -12.49 -11.58 -6.17
C VAL A 141 -13.99 -11.36 -6.10
N ILE A 142 -14.73 -11.80 -7.12
CA ILE A 142 -16.19 -11.65 -7.15
C ILE A 142 -16.84 -12.55 -6.09
N GLY A 143 -16.36 -13.80 -5.95
CA GLY A 143 -16.92 -14.81 -5.06
C GLY A 143 -18.24 -15.38 -5.56
N ASP A 144 -18.83 -16.28 -4.76
CA ASP A 144 -20.15 -16.86 -5.10
C ASP A 144 -21.19 -15.76 -5.14
N LYS A 145 -21.94 -15.72 -6.25
CA LYS A 145 -23.02 -14.72 -6.51
C LYS A 145 -22.65 -13.27 -6.22
N GLY A 146 -21.34 -12.93 -6.18
CA GLY A 146 -20.87 -11.59 -5.89
C GLY A 146 -20.81 -11.21 -4.40
N GLU A 147 -20.94 -12.17 -3.49
CA GLU A 147 -20.93 -11.90 -2.05
C GLU A 147 -19.59 -11.35 -1.57
N LYS A 148 -18.47 -11.90 -2.08
CA LYS A 148 -17.14 -11.46 -1.68
C LYS A 148 -16.87 -10.01 -2.07
N ILE A 149 -17.13 -9.62 -3.32
CA ILE A 149 -16.93 -8.23 -3.77
C ILE A 149 -17.87 -7.25 -3.06
N LYS A 150 -19.09 -7.69 -2.72
CA LYS A 150 -20.01 -6.89 -1.91
C LYS A 150 -19.44 -6.63 -0.52
N GLN A 151 -18.90 -7.65 0.14
CA GLN A 151 -18.28 -7.51 1.46
C GLN A 151 -17.06 -6.59 1.41
N ILE A 152 -16.17 -6.77 0.41
CA ILE A 152 -15.04 -5.89 0.14
C ILE A 152 -15.50 -4.43 0.01
N GLY A 153 -16.55 -4.19 -0.76
CA GLY A 153 -17.12 -2.85 -0.95
C GLY A 153 -17.65 -2.23 0.34
N ILE A 154 -18.31 -3.01 1.19
CA ILE A 154 -18.82 -2.55 2.48
C ILE A 154 -17.66 -2.15 3.40
N GLU A 155 -16.64 -3.00 3.56
CA GLU A 155 -15.49 -2.74 4.44
C GLU A 155 -14.66 -1.56 3.94
N ALA A 156 -14.37 -1.51 2.63
CA ALA A 156 -13.63 -0.40 2.03
C ALA A 156 -14.37 0.93 2.23
N ARG A 157 -15.68 0.96 2.01
CA ARG A 157 -16.50 2.15 2.22
C ARG A 157 -16.46 2.62 3.67
N GLN A 158 -16.59 1.70 4.63
CA GLN A 158 -16.56 2.04 6.06
C GLN A 158 -15.23 2.67 6.47
N ASP A 159 -14.10 2.13 5.97
CA ASP A 159 -12.78 2.67 6.29
C ASP A 159 -12.55 4.01 5.59
N MET A 160 -13.02 4.19 4.36
CA MET A 160 -13.00 5.49 3.67
C MET A 160 -13.84 6.54 4.40
N GLU A 161 -15.07 6.19 4.85
CA GLU A 161 -15.93 7.11 5.60
C GLU A 161 -15.27 7.59 6.89
N LYS A 162 -14.53 6.70 7.58
CA LYS A 162 -13.75 7.06 8.78
C LYS A 162 -12.55 7.95 8.46
N MET A 163 -11.81 7.60 7.38
CA MET A 163 -10.58 8.29 7.03
C MET A 163 -10.84 9.69 6.46
N PHE A 164 -11.88 9.86 5.66
CA PHE A 164 -12.20 11.11 4.97
C PHE A 164 -13.20 11.98 5.74
N ASP A 165 -13.79 11.46 6.82
CA ASP A 165 -14.89 12.09 7.57
C ASP A 165 -16.07 12.53 6.67
N LYS A 166 -16.39 11.73 5.66
CA LYS A 166 -17.39 11.99 4.63
C LYS A 166 -18.24 10.74 4.38
N LYS A 167 -19.48 10.93 3.88
CA LYS A 167 -20.24 9.83 3.33
C LYS A 167 -19.69 9.40 1.98
N VAL A 168 -19.58 8.10 1.76
CA VAL A 168 -19.02 7.52 0.54
C VAL A 168 -20.05 6.62 -0.16
N MET A 169 -20.22 6.85 -1.47
CA MET A 169 -20.92 5.93 -2.39
C MET A 169 -19.86 5.24 -3.23
N LEU A 170 -19.64 3.94 -2.99
CA LEU A 170 -18.60 3.16 -3.64
C LEU A 170 -19.17 2.16 -4.63
N THR A 171 -18.73 2.21 -5.89
CA THR A 171 -19.02 1.21 -6.92
C THR A 171 -17.74 0.49 -7.31
N LEU A 172 -17.77 -0.84 -7.33
CA LEU A 172 -16.61 -1.68 -7.67
C LEU A 172 -16.87 -2.51 -8.92
N TRP A 173 -15.90 -2.50 -9.83
CA TRP A 173 -15.84 -3.35 -11.02
C TRP A 173 -14.61 -4.25 -10.98
N VAL A 174 -14.70 -5.46 -11.53
CA VAL A 174 -13.54 -6.35 -11.69
C VAL A 174 -13.33 -6.65 -13.16
N LYS A 175 -12.13 -6.33 -13.66
CA LYS A 175 -11.74 -6.55 -15.06
C LYS A 175 -10.44 -7.34 -15.13
N VAL A 176 -10.32 -8.18 -16.16
CA VAL A 176 -9.07 -8.86 -16.46
C VAL A 176 -8.25 -7.99 -17.41
N LYS A 177 -7.00 -7.71 -17.04
CA LYS A 177 -6.04 -6.99 -17.88
C LYS A 177 -4.70 -7.73 -17.80
N LYS A 178 -4.37 -8.48 -18.82
CA LYS A 178 -3.11 -9.25 -18.89
C LYS A 178 -1.90 -8.34 -19.06
N GLY A 179 -0.79 -8.68 -18.40
CA GLY A 179 0.51 -8.02 -18.59
C GLY A 179 0.58 -6.58 -18.07
N TRP A 180 -0.35 -6.14 -17.23
CA TRP A 180 -0.33 -4.76 -16.71
C TRP A 180 0.86 -4.53 -15.76
N SER A 181 1.32 -5.57 -15.06
CA SER A 181 2.45 -5.51 -14.12
C SER A 181 3.79 -5.28 -14.81
N ASP A 182 3.90 -5.68 -16.08
CA ASP A 182 5.11 -5.56 -16.89
C ASP A 182 5.07 -4.34 -17.84
N ASP A 183 3.91 -3.70 -17.98
CA ASP A 183 3.72 -2.51 -18.83
C ASP A 183 4.01 -1.21 -18.08
N GLU A 184 5.13 -0.54 -18.41
CA GLU A 184 5.53 0.74 -17.80
C GLU A 184 4.48 1.85 -17.97
N ARG A 185 3.76 1.87 -19.08
CA ARG A 185 2.70 2.87 -19.34
C ARG A 185 1.50 2.60 -18.44
N ALA A 186 1.14 1.32 -18.29
CA ALA A 186 0.08 0.91 -17.37
C ALA A 186 0.45 1.26 -15.92
N LEU A 187 1.65 0.93 -15.47
CA LEU A 187 2.16 1.27 -14.14
C LEU A 187 2.17 2.79 -13.88
N THR A 188 2.60 3.57 -14.87
CA THR A 188 2.60 5.04 -14.78
C THR A 188 1.18 5.58 -14.66
N SER A 189 0.23 5.08 -15.47
CA SER A 189 -1.18 5.51 -15.44
C SER A 189 -1.89 5.14 -14.14
N LEU A 190 -1.41 4.09 -13.46
CA LEU A 190 -1.90 3.61 -12.18
C LEU A 190 -1.21 4.28 -10.95
N GLY A 191 -0.27 5.21 -11.19
CA GLY A 191 0.40 5.98 -10.12
C GLY A 191 1.63 5.31 -9.50
N TYR A 192 2.11 4.20 -10.07
CA TYR A 192 3.27 3.45 -9.52
C TYR A 192 4.65 3.98 -9.94
N TRP A 193 4.74 4.99 -10.78
CA TRP A 193 6.01 5.46 -11.31
C TRP A 193 7.00 6.01 -10.26
N LYS A 194 6.50 6.62 -9.18
CA LYS A 194 7.36 7.14 -8.09
C LYS A 194 8.09 6.05 -7.30
N ILE A 195 7.53 4.86 -7.22
CA ILE A 195 8.12 3.75 -6.48
C ILE A 195 9.37 3.21 -7.20
N ARG A 196 9.41 3.29 -8.53
CA ARG A 196 10.53 2.79 -9.32
C ARG A 196 11.82 3.63 -9.17
N GLN A 197 11.69 4.94 -8.95
CA GLN A 197 12.85 5.78 -8.68
C GLN A 197 13.53 5.40 -7.35
N ILE A 198 12.75 5.11 -6.32
CA ILE A 198 13.26 4.63 -5.03
C ILE A 198 13.85 3.21 -5.19
N SER A 199 13.19 2.32 -5.93
CA SER A 199 13.67 0.98 -6.25
C SER A 199 14.95 1.02 -7.10
N TYR A 200 15.08 1.93 -8.05
CA TYR A 200 16.29 2.11 -8.87
C TYR A 200 17.49 2.57 -8.02
N TYR A 201 17.29 3.50 -7.09
CA TYR A 201 18.33 3.89 -6.13
C TYR A 201 18.67 2.76 -5.17
N ALA A 202 17.68 2.03 -4.65
CA ALA A 202 17.88 0.86 -3.81
C ALA A 202 18.56 -0.29 -4.60
N GLN A 203 18.16 -0.54 -5.84
CA GLN A 203 18.78 -1.55 -6.72
C GLN A 203 20.16 -1.14 -7.21
N SER A 204 20.43 0.12 -7.51
CA SER A 204 21.77 0.58 -7.88
C SER A 204 22.73 0.48 -6.70
N THR A 205 22.26 0.71 -5.49
CA THR A 205 23.02 0.51 -4.25
C THR A 205 23.15 -0.99 -3.95
N ALA A 206 22.11 -1.78 -4.09
CA ALA A 206 22.14 -3.23 -3.94
C ALA A 206 22.99 -3.92 -5.02
N ASN A 207 22.95 -3.47 -6.28
CA ASN A 207 23.81 -4.02 -7.35
C ASN A 207 25.29 -3.69 -7.17
N ARG A 208 25.63 -2.63 -6.43
CA ARG A 208 27.02 -2.40 -5.99
C ARG A 208 27.43 -3.36 -4.87
N LEU A 209 26.48 -3.91 -4.14
CA LEU A 209 26.69 -4.77 -2.98
C LEU A 209 26.63 -6.26 -3.32
N TYR A 210 25.95 -6.62 -4.40
CA TYR A 210 25.72 -8.00 -4.79
C TYR A 210 26.02 -8.21 -6.27
N SER A 211 27.18 -8.77 -6.54
CA SER A 211 27.47 -9.55 -7.76
C SER A 211 26.78 -10.92 -7.73
N ALA A 212 25.62 -11.05 -7.09
CA ALA A 212 24.86 -12.29 -6.93
C ALA A 212 23.53 -12.26 -7.72
N PRO A 213 23.06 -13.42 -8.23
CA PRO A 213 22.00 -13.48 -9.22
C PRO A 213 20.64 -13.01 -8.71
N LYS A 214 19.83 -12.43 -9.60
CA LYS A 214 18.53 -11.75 -9.49
C LYS A 214 17.36 -12.49 -8.79
N ALA A 215 17.61 -13.46 -7.92
CA ALA A 215 16.57 -14.44 -7.56
C ALA A 215 16.05 -14.41 -6.13
N VAL A 216 16.40 -13.44 -5.25
CA VAL A 216 16.10 -13.64 -3.81
C VAL A 216 15.25 -12.55 -3.14
N TRP A 217 14.81 -11.49 -3.82
CA TRP A 217 14.15 -10.36 -3.11
C TRP A 217 12.62 -10.30 -3.16
N TRP A 218 11.97 -11.25 -3.87
CA TRP A 218 10.51 -11.35 -3.91
C TRP A 218 10.04 -12.80 -4.06
N LYS A 219 10.07 -13.56 -2.99
CA LYS A 219 9.19 -14.72 -2.81
C LYS A 219 8.60 -14.66 -1.40
N PRO A 220 7.30 -15.02 -1.28
CA PRO A 220 6.49 -14.90 -0.08
C PRO A 220 7.02 -15.71 1.09
#